data_d18c6039613430c7803d210d654e3858
#
_entry.id   d18c6039613430c7803d210d654e3858
#
_cell.length_a   1.000
_cell.length_b   1.000
_cell.length_c   1.000
_cell.angle_alpha   90.00
_cell.angle_beta   90.00
_cell.angle_gamma   90.00
#
_symmetry.space_group_name_H-M   'P 1'
#
loop_
_entity.id
_entity.type
_entity.pdbx_description
1 polymer ?
#
loop_
_entity_poly.entity_id
_entity_poly.type
_entity_poly.pdbx_seq_one_letter_code
_entity_poly.pdbx_strand_id
1 'polypeptide(L)'
;MNNTFEFVGKISPCKETEKFKPYSETKFDSGWAKKQIKFNFICDTNRHLLEASSLYDCKNLDKMKIYTFSKGTTSDSGEKVKGEKMEIPFKDRTKPEIIEKVAEFKKFVVDTEVPKRRFNLEKAIDKFKDGSITDEQMETLGVHSIDECEKALTESRKKRHEFISEYDFVDFLNKLVNSDKIKDMTFRATGDYALEYSEKNDTWYRKFVVTRLYRTDEEPKSQATFGLTFGREAIDDNDFDDTKKIHINGFLSTYLSTYKKNCFCPITLTLDGNGDEKAEKKALAFKKKFMFPDTCDCDYREIGLVCNVLDGAQKVELTEDMLTDEQKENLEFGLITMDEIRKELGKDIFGDRVTDIVIDSLARGYSGGAKDTAYSDKDFGKPRIETADTDDEDIFDEDDEI
;
A
#
# COMPACT_ATOMS: atom_id res chain seq x y z
N MET A 1 14.66 -1.77 0.43
CA MET A 1 13.41 -1.97 1.21
C MET A 1 12.24 -2.09 0.25
N ASN A 2 11.18 -2.90 0.55
CA ASN A 2 10.00 -2.94 -0.34
C ASN A 2 9.11 -1.72 -0.08
N ASN A 3 8.57 -1.14 -1.15
CA ASN A 3 7.59 -0.07 -1.06
C ASN A 3 6.21 -0.69 -0.82
N THR A 4 5.57 -0.39 0.31
CA THR A 4 4.30 -0.99 0.71
C THR A 4 3.31 0.06 1.19
N PHE A 5 2.03 -0.29 1.25
CA PHE A 5 1.02 0.57 1.84
C PHE A 5 0.15 -0.17 2.87
N GLU A 6 -0.42 0.59 3.77
CA GLU A 6 -1.44 0.18 4.72
C GLU A 6 -2.50 1.27 4.83
N PHE A 7 -3.69 0.98 4.35
CA PHE A 7 -4.83 1.89 4.39
C PHE A 7 -5.94 1.30 5.26
N VAL A 8 -6.59 2.15 6.05
CA VAL A 8 -7.80 1.81 6.80
C VAL A 8 -8.93 2.70 6.31
N GLY A 9 -10.02 2.07 5.84
CA GLY A 9 -11.12 2.83 5.24
C GLY A 9 -12.23 1.93 4.68
N LYS A 10 -13.04 2.49 3.80
CA LYS A 10 -14.17 1.82 3.18
C LYS A 10 -13.92 1.55 1.71
N ILE A 11 -14.43 0.42 1.24
CA ILE A 11 -14.40 0.05 -0.18
C ILE A 11 -15.60 0.70 -0.89
N SER A 12 -15.34 1.28 -2.06
CA SER A 12 -16.38 1.80 -2.94
C SER A 12 -16.10 1.39 -4.39
N PRO A 13 -17.08 0.85 -5.12
CA PRO A 13 -16.90 0.52 -6.53
C PRO A 13 -16.57 1.76 -7.35
N CYS A 14 -15.72 1.60 -8.36
CA CYS A 14 -15.54 2.65 -9.36
C CYS A 14 -16.70 2.67 -10.33
N LYS A 15 -17.07 3.88 -10.79
CA LYS A 15 -18.07 4.05 -11.86
C LYS A 15 -17.46 3.59 -13.19
N GLU A 16 -18.14 2.69 -13.88
CA GLU A 16 -17.77 2.30 -15.23
C GLU A 16 -18.08 3.42 -16.23
N THR A 17 -17.17 3.62 -17.19
CA THR A 17 -17.34 4.55 -18.31
C THR A 17 -16.88 3.89 -19.61
N GLU A 18 -17.12 4.52 -20.75
CA GLU A 18 -16.66 4.00 -22.05
C GLU A 18 -15.14 3.76 -22.09
N LYS A 19 -14.35 4.61 -21.39
CA LYS A 19 -12.88 4.55 -21.37
C LYS A 19 -12.30 3.84 -20.17
N PHE A 20 -13.09 3.57 -19.13
CA PHE A 20 -12.61 2.99 -17.87
C PHE A 20 -13.55 1.87 -17.41
N LYS A 21 -13.02 0.66 -17.42
CA LYS A 21 -13.68 -0.55 -16.91
C LYS A 21 -13.03 -0.97 -15.61
N PRO A 22 -13.74 -0.88 -14.47
CA PRO A 22 -13.20 -1.28 -13.16
C PRO A 22 -12.77 -2.73 -13.14
N TYR A 23 -13.54 -3.62 -13.74
CA TYR A 23 -13.14 -5.02 -13.98
C TYR A 23 -12.97 -5.23 -15.47
N SER A 24 -11.84 -5.79 -15.86
CA SER A 24 -11.54 -6.09 -17.26
C SER A 24 -10.66 -7.33 -17.42
N GLU A 25 -10.86 -8.01 -18.55
CA GLU A 25 -9.99 -9.09 -19.01
C GLU A 25 -9.52 -8.73 -20.43
N THR A 26 -8.22 -8.58 -20.59
CA THR A 26 -7.59 -8.24 -21.87
C THR A 26 -6.77 -9.42 -22.36
N LYS A 27 -7.07 -9.90 -23.55
CA LYS A 27 -6.31 -10.97 -24.23
C LYS A 27 -5.28 -10.36 -25.17
N PHE A 28 -4.07 -10.90 -25.14
CA PHE A 28 -2.97 -10.50 -25.99
C PHE A 28 -2.75 -11.52 -27.12
N ASP A 29 -2.18 -11.08 -28.23
CA ASP A 29 -1.86 -11.93 -29.38
C ASP A 29 -0.89 -13.07 -29.03
N SER A 30 -0.07 -12.86 -28.00
CA SER A 30 0.83 -13.89 -27.44
C SER A 30 0.11 -15.12 -26.85
N GLY A 31 -1.21 -15.04 -26.63
CA GLY A 31 -1.99 -16.07 -25.95
C GLY A 31 -2.08 -15.91 -24.46
N TRP A 32 -1.46 -14.88 -23.92
CA TRP A 32 -1.63 -14.45 -22.53
C TRP A 32 -2.88 -13.59 -22.37
N ALA A 33 -3.40 -13.56 -21.17
CA ALA A 33 -4.45 -12.63 -20.81
C ALA A 33 -4.15 -11.99 -19.45
N LYS A 34 -4.57 -10.73 -19.30
CA LYS A 34 -4.54 -10.00 -18.04
C LYS A 34 -5.95 -9.72 -17.59
N LYS A 35 -6.32 -10.18 -16.40
CA LYS A 35 -7.52 -9.71 -15.73
C LYS A 35 -7.14 -8.80 -14.57
N GLN A 36 -7.97 -7.78 -14.33
CA GLN A 36 -7.73 -6.81 -13.28
C GLN A 36 -9.03 -6.29 -12.71
N ILE A 37 -8.97 -5.89 -11.45
CA ILE A 37 -10.01 -5.13 -10.75
C ILE A 37 -9.41 -3.84 -10.21
N LYS A 38 -10.16 -2.74 -10.32
CA LYS A 38 -9.85 -1.44 -9.72
C LYS A 38 -11.04 -0.96 -8.91
N PHE A 39 -10.78 -0.45 -7.73
CA PHE A 39 -11.83 0.08 -6.86
C PHE A 39 -11.30 1.24 -6.01
N ASN A 40 -12.21 2.10 -5.57
CA ASN A 40 -11.86 3.18 -4.67
C ASN A 40 -11.76 2.64 -3.24
N PHE A 41 -10.79 3.18 -2.50
CA PHE A 41 -10.63 2.96 -1.09
C PHE A 41 -10.63 4.32 -0.39
N ILE A 42 -11.61 4.54 0.50
CA ILE A 42 -11.89 5.85 1.10
C ILE A 42 -11.42 5.82 2.54
N CYS A 43 -10.35 6.57 2.80
CA CYS A 43 -9.75 6.76 4.12
C CYS A 43 -10.09 8.15 4.61
N ASP A 44 -11.20 8.30 5.32
CA ASP A 44 -11.76 9.61 5.69
C ASP A 44 -11.97 10.50 4.44
N THR A 45 -11.16 11.54 4.27
CA THR A 45 -11.23 12.46 3.11
C THR A 45 -10.39 12.01 1.92
N ASN A 46 -9.45 11.09 2.12
CA ASN A 46 -8.57 10.60 1.07
C ASN A 46 -9.23 9.48 0.26
N ARG A 47 -9.06 9.52 -1.05
CA ARG A 47 -9.59 8.51 -1.96
C ARG A 47 -8.46 7.93 -2.80
N HIS A 48 -8.13 6.68 -2.56
CA HIS A 48 -7.10 5.95 -3.29
C HIS A 48 -7.71 4.96 -4.26
N LEU A 49 -7.09 4.83 -5.44
CA LEU A 49 -7.43 3.79 -6.39
C LEU A 49 -6.57 2.56 -6.09
N LEU A 50 -7.18 1.50 -5.59
CA LEU A 50 -6.54 0.21 -5.40
C LEU A 50 -6.78 -0.69 -6.60
N GLU A 51 -5.80 -1.53 -6.91
CA GLU A 51 -5.94 -2.55 -7.96
C GLU A 51 -5.41 -3.91 -7.53
N ALA A 52 -5.94 -4.95 -8.17
CA ALA A 52 -5.35 -6.28 -8.22
C ALA A 52 -5.41 -6.79 -9.66
N SER A 53 -4.38 -7.49 -10.09
CA SER A 53 -4.34 -8.03 -11.45
C SER A 53 -3.64 -9.38 -11.48
N SER A 54 -4.02 -10.20 -12.45
CA SER A 54 -3.40 -11.50 -12.73
C SER A 54 -3.08 -11.62 -14.21
N LEU A 55 -1.86 -12.03 -14.51
CA LEU A 55 -1.42 -12.40 -15.85
C LEU A 55 -1.40 -13.92 -15.96
N TYR A 56 -2.01 -14.49 -17.00
CA TYR A 56 -2.12 -15.93 -17.18
C TYR A 56 -2.11 -16.33 -18.66
N ASP A 57 -1.61 -17.54 -18.94
CA ASP A 57 -1.64 -18.14 -20.28
C ASP A 57 -3.00 -18.81 -20.50
N CYS A 58 -3.89 -18.18 -21.29
CA CYS A 58 -5.23 -18.70 -21.53
C CYS A 58 -5.25 -19.90 -22.51
N LYS A 59 -4.16 -20.16 -23.26
CA LYS A 59 -4.04 -21.32 -24.15
C LYS A 59 -3.52 -22.57 -23.40
N ASN A 60 -2.74 -22.38 -22.34
CA ASN A 60 -2.10 -23.46 -21.59
C ASN A 60 -2.35 -23.40 -20.08
N LEU A 61 -3.54 -23.00 -19.69
CA LEU A 61 -3.89 -22.81 -18.27
C LEU A 61 -3.58 -24.05 -17.42
N ASP A 62 -3.86 -25.25 -17.96
CA ASP A 62 -3.60 -26.52 -17.27
C ASP A 62 -2.11 -26.84 -17.08
N LYS A 63 -1.23 -26.21 -17.87
CA LYS A 63 0.23 -26.38 -17.79
C LYS A 63 0.89 -25.32 -16.91
N MET A 64 0.17 -24.29 -16.55
CA MET A 64 0.69 -23.24 -15.66
C MET A 64 1.04 -23.80 -14.29
N LYS A 65 2.02 -23.17 -13.66
CA LYS A 65 2.50 -23.49 -12.33
C LYS A 65 2.58 -22.21 -11.49
N ILE A 66 2.30 -22.37 -10.21
CA ILE A 66 2.46 -21.30 -9.21
C ILE A 66 3.73 -21.61 -8.44
N TYR A 67 4.66 -20.65 -8.44
CA TYR A 67 5.92 -20.72 -7.69
C TYR A 67 5.77 -19.95 -6.38
N THR A 68 5.93 -20.66 -5.27
CA THR A 68 5.72 -20.12 -3.94
C THR A 68 6.67 -20.73 -2.92
N PHE A 69 6.41 -20.55 -1.64
CA PHE A 69 7.18 -21.12 -0.54
C PHE A 69 6.25 -21.83 0.44
N SER A 70 6.73 -22.94 1.00
CA SER A 70 6.04 -23.64 2.10
C SER A 70 6.11 -22.81 3.38
N LYS A 71 5.24 -23.14 4.34
CA LYS A 71 5.40 -22.64 5.72
C LYS A 71 6.72 -23.14 6.28
N GLY A 72 7.44 -22.25 6.96
CA GLY A 72 8.56 -22.66 7.80
C GLY A 72 8.05 -23.50 8.98
N THR A 73 8.90 -24.39 9.47
CA THR A 73 8.63 -25.21 10.64
C THR A 73 9.54 -24.80 11.80
N THR A 74 9.17 -25.18 13.01
CA THR A 74 10.08 -25.10 14.16
C THR A 74 10.48 -26.52 14.48
N SER A 75 11.78 -26.80 14.52
CA SER A 75 12.30 -28.13 14.87
C SER A 75 12.03 -28.42 16.35
N ASP A 76 12.15 -29.68 16.75
CA ASP A 76 12.02 -30.11 18.15
C ASP A 76 13.07 -29.43 19.06
N SER A 77 14.19 -28.97 18.49
CA SER A 77 15.21 -28.16 19.16
C SER A 77 14.89 -26.68 19.32
N GLY A 78 13.72 -26.23 18.77
CA GLY A 78 13.29 -24.82 18.78
C GLY A 78 13.88 -23.97 17.66
N GLU A 79 14.65 -24.52 16.74
CA GLU A 79 15.21 -23.81 15.60
C GLU A 79 14.15 -23.59 14.52
N LYS A 80 14.11 -22.36 14.00
CA LYS A 80 13.22 -22.00 12.88
C LYS A 80 13.79 -22.45 11.55
N VAL A 81 13.16 -23.43 10.92
CA VAL A 81 13.49 -23.90 9.58
C VAL A 81 12.70 -23.07 8.57
N LYS A 82 13.40 -22.44 7.62
CA LYS A 82 12.77 -21.66 6.55
C LYS A 82 11.97 -22.59 5.64
N GLY A 83 10.83 -22.07 5.12
CA GLY A 83 10.05 -22.77 4.12
C GLY A 83 10.84 -22.97 2.82
N GLU A 84 10.57 -24.07 2.14
CA GLU A 84 11.17 -24.44 0.87
C GLU A 84 10.38 -23.88 -0.32
N LYS A 85 11.04 -23.77 -1.47
CA LYS A 85 10.37 -23.43 -2.73
C LYS A 85 9.38 -24.55 -3.10
N MET A 86 8.17 -24.15 -3.48
CA MET A 86 7.11 -25.04 -3.92
C MET A 86 6.68 -24.67 -5.33
N GLU A 87 6.41 -25.69 -6.12
CA GLU A 87 5.83 -25.61 -7.45
C GLU A 87 4.46 -26.30 -7.42
N ILE A 88 3.39 -25.54 -7.64
CA ILE A 88 2.01 -26.01 -7.54
C ILE A 88 1.38 -25.97 -8.93
N PRO A 89 0.87 -27.11 -9.45
CA PRO A 89 0.08 -27.10 -10.68
C PRO A 89 -1.12 -26.15 -10.54
N PHE A 90 -1.38 -25.33 -11.55
CA PHE A 90 -2.43 -24.33 -11.50
C PHE A 90 -3.83 -24.91 -11.18
N LYS A 91 -4.10 -26.13 -11.67
CA LYS A 91 -5.34 -26.87 -11.37
C LYS A 91 -5.56 -27.19 -9.89
N ASP A 92 -4.49 -27.23 -9.09
CA ASP A 92 -4.52 -27.58 -7.66
C ASP A 92 -4.57 -26.35 -6.74
N ARG A 93 -4.58 -25.13 -7.30
CA ARG A 93 -4.49 -23.86 -6.58
C ARG A 93 -5.62 -23.56 -5.60
N THR A 94 -6.75 -24.21 -5.77
CA THR A 94 -7.94 -24.03 -4.92
C THR A 94 -8.11 -25.13 -3.87
N LYS A 95 -7.21 -26.11 -3.84
CA LYS A 95 -7.29 -27.22 -2.88
C LYS A 95 -6.88 -26.72 -1.48
N PRO A 96 -7.75 -26.91 -0.46
CA PRO A 96 -7.47 -26.42 0.90
C PRO A 96 -6.14 -26.94 1.46
N GLU A 97 -5.84 -28.23 1.25
CA GLU A 97 -4.61 -28.88 1.72
C GLU A 97 -3.34 -28.33 1.06
N ILE A 98 -3.46 -27.73 -0.13
CA ILE A 98 -2.35 -27.05 -0.79
C ILE A 98 -2.20 -25.63 -0.24
N ILE A 99 -3.33 -24.89 -0.15
CA ILE A 99 -3.34 -23.52 0.38
C ILE A 99 -2.77 -23.51 1.81
N GLU A 100 -3.12 -24.49 2.63
CA GLU A 100 -2.66 -24.61 4.01
C GLU A 100 -1.12 -24.76 4.11
N LYS A 101 -0.47 -25.41 3.16
CA LYS A 101 0.99 -25.60 3.13
C LYS A 101 1.75 -24.34 2.74
N VAL A 102 1.14 -23.40 2.04
CA VAL A 102 1.79 -22.19 1.53
C VAL A 102 2.07 -21.20 2.67
N ALA A 103 3.24 -20.58 2.63
CA ALA A 103 3.64 -19.55 3.59
C ALA A 103 2.68 -18.37 3.59
N GLU A 104 2.36 -17.86 4.78
CA GLU A 104 1.34 -16.82 4.98
C GLU A 104 1.65 -15.54 4.18
N PHE A 105 2.92 -15.16 4.08
CA PHE A 105 3.35 -13.98 3.33
C PHE A 105 3.19 -14.11 1.80
N LYS A 106 2.91 -15.31 1.29
CA LYS A 106 2.67 -15.61 -0.13
C LYS A 106 1.19 -15.77 -0.48
N LYS A 107 0.31 -15.62 0.49
CA LYS A 107 -1.12 -15.71 0.27
C LYS A 107 -1.75 -14.34 0.05
N PHE A 108 -2.75 -14.30 -0.81
CA PHE A 108 -3.72 -13.22 -0.89
C PHE A 108 -4.84 -13.54 0.08
N VAL A 109 -5.28 -12.55 0.87
CA VAL A 109 -6.23 -12.80 1.95
C VAL A 109 -7.35 -11.78 1.91
N VAL A 110 -8.59 -12.26 2.03
CA VAL A 110 -9.74 -11.42 2.33
C VAL A 110 -10.43 -11.98 3.58
N ASP A 111 -10.52 -11.18 4.61
CA ASP A 111 -11.19 -11.54 5.86
C ASP A 111 -12.30 -10.52 6.17
N THR A 112 -13.54 -10.95 6.05
CA THR A 112 -14.73 -10.12 6.33
C THR A 112 -15.19 -10.19 7.79
N GLU A 113 -14.41 -10.85 8.65
CA GLU A 113 -14.57 -10.83 10.10
C GLU A 113 -13.36 -10.10 10.72
N VAL A 114 -13.60 -9.42 11.85
CA VAL A 114 -12.50 -8.79 12.61
C VAL A 114 -11.61 -9.89 13.20
N PRO A 115 -10.31 -9.96 12.83
CA PRO A 115 -9.42 -11.06 13.25
C PRO A 115 -9.34 -11.23 14.78
N LYS A 116 -9.45 -10.13 15.53
CA LYS A 116 -9.45 -10.12 17.00
C LYS A 116 -10.59 -10.97 17.58
N ARG A 117 -11.77 -10.99 16.93
CA ARG A 117 -12.90 -11.80 17.38
C ARG A 117 -12.56 -13.30 17.32
N ARG A 118 -11.94 -13.75 16.22
CA ARG A 118 -11.53 -15.16 16.05
C ARG A 118 -10.52 -15.59 17.10
N PHE A 119 -9.51 -14.76 17.33
CA PHE A 119 -8.53 -14.99 18.39
C PHE A 119 -9.14 -15.05 19.78
N ASN A 120 -10.13 -14.18 20.07
CA ASN A 120 -10.83 -14.19 21.34
C ASN A 120 -11.70 -15.45 21.50
N LEU A 121 -12.35 -15.93 20.42
CA LEU A 121 -13.11 -17.17 20.43
C LEU A 121 -12.19 -18.39 20.68
N GLU A 122 -11.02 -18.45 20.06
CA GLU A 122 -10.03 -19.51 20.31
C GLU A 122 -9.58 -19.53 21.78
N LYS A 123 -9.26 -18.36 22.34
CA LYS A 123 -8.94 -18.26 23.78
C LYS A 123 -10.12 -18.59 24.69
N ALA A 124 -11.34 -18.26 24.29
CA ALA A 124 -12.53 -18.57 25.09
C ALA A 124 -12.75 -20.08 25.19
N ILE A 125 -12.52 -20.84 24.10
CA ILE A 125 -12.60 -22.31 24.13
C ILE A 125 -11.64 -22.89 25.20
N ASP A 126 -10.38 -22.40 25.25
CA ASP A 126 -9.43 -22.86 26.26
C ASP A 126 -9.90 -22.51 27.68
N LYS A 127 -10.45 -21.30 27.89
CA LYS A 127 -11.00 -20.85 29.16
C LYS A 127 -12.26 -21.58 29.58
N PHE A 128 -13.11 -22.02 28.65
CA PHE A 128 -14.23 -22.89 28.95
C PHE A 128 -13.76 -24.27 29.45
N LYS A 129 -12.70 -24.81 28.85
CA LYS A 129 -12.11 -26.10 29.22
C LYS A 129 -11.51 -26.09 30.64
N ASP A 130 -10.87 -25.01 31.02
CA ASP A 130 -10.22 -24.86 32.35
C ASP A 130 -11.14 -24.16 33.39
N GLY A 131 -12.35 -23.75 33.00
CA GLY A 131 -13.31 -23.10 33.89
C GLY A 131 -12.98 -21.66 34.28
N SER A 132 -12.04 -21.00 33.58
CA SER A 132 -11.59 -19.64 33.89
C SER A 132 -12.29 -18.54 33.09
N ILE A 133 -13.28 -18.88 32.24
CA ILE A 133 -14.04 -17.90 31.49
C ILE A 133 -14.94 -17.08 32.42
N THR A 134 -15.01 -15.76 32.16
CA THR A 134 -15.88 -14.86 32.93
C THR A 134 -17.18 -14.54 32.20
N ASP A 135 -18.24 -14.18 32.94
CA ASP A 135 -19.53 -13.78 32.35
C ASP A 135 -19.38 -12.60 31.40
N GLU A 136 -18.53 -11.61 31.71
CA GLU A 136 -18.24 -10.47 30.85
C GLU A 136 -17.62 -10.90 29.51
N GLN A 137 -16.73 -11.91 29.53
CA GLN A 137 -16.12 -12.45 28.29
C GLN A 137 -17.16 -13.21 27.46
N MET A 138 -18.04 -13.97 28.09
CA MET A 138 -19.14 -14.67 27.41
C MET A 138 -20.09 -13.68 26.74
N GLU A 139 -20.49 -12.64 27.46
CA GLU A 139 -21.38 -11.59 26.95
C GLU A 139 -20.75 -10.82 25.78
N THR A 140 -19.46 -10.41 25.90
CA THR A 140 -18.72 -9.72 24.85
C THR A 140 -18.63 -10.54 23.57
N LEU A 141 -18.48 -11.86 23.67
CA LEU A 141 -18.39 -12.75 22.51
C LEU A 141 -19.77 -13.23 22.02
N GLY A 142 -20.82 -13.05 22.83
CA GLY A 142 -22.18 -13.55 22.55
C GLY A 142 -22.24 -15.08 22.54
N VAL A 143 -21.54 -15.76 23.47
CA VAL A 143 -21.47 -17.21 23.61
C VAL A 143 -21.59 -17.59 25.07
N HIS A 144 -22.38 -18.65 25.38
CA HIS A 144 -22.66 -19.10 26.74
C HIS A 144 -22.22 -20.56 27.00
N SER A 145 -21.67 -21.22 26.01
CA SER A 145 -21.14 -22.57 26.10
C SER A 145 -19.96 -22.81 25.17
N ILE A 146 -19.21 -23.88 25.43
CA ILE A 146 -18.09 -24.28 24.57
C ILE A 146 -18.59 -24.64 23.16
N ASP A 147 -19.73 -25.29 23.03
CA ASP A 147 -20.33 -25.71 21.75
C ASP A 147 -20.71 -24.46 20.90
N GLU A 148 -21.29 -23.43 21.55
CA GLU A 148 -21.61 -22.16 20.89
C GLU A 148 -20.35 -21.45 20.43
N CYS A 149 -19.31 -21.46 21.26
CA CYS A 149 -18.01 -20.87 20.92
C CYS A 149 -17.36 -21.57 19.74
N GLU A 150 -17.33 -22.90 19.71
CA GLU A 150 -16.79 -23.69 18.59
C GLU A 150 -17.58 -23.47 17.29
N LYS A 151 -18.90 -23.39 17.39
CA LYS A 151 -19.76 -23.04 16.26
C LYS A 151 -19.47 -21.63 15.74
N ALA A 152 -19.41 -20.65 16.63
CA ALA A 152 -19.08 -19.26 16.28
C ALA A 152 -17.69 -19.16 15.63
N LEU A 153 -16.70 -19.89 16.14
CA LEU A 153 -15.37 -19.95 15.56
C LEU A 153 -15.37 -20.57 14.16
N THR A 154 -16.13 -21.64 13.97
CA THR A 154 -16.28 -22.30 12.65
C THR A 154 -16.90 -21.35 11.63
N GLU A 155 -17.96 -20.64 12.00
CA GLU A 155 -18.59 -19.63 11.12
C GLU A 155 -17.66 -18.44 10.85
N SER A 156 -16.89 -18.02 11.86
CA SER A 156 -15.89 -16.96 11.69
C SER A 156 -14.78 -17.36 10.72
N ARG A 157 -14.30 -18.61 10.78
CA ARG A 157 -13.27 -19.13 9.87
C ARG A 157 -13.74 -19.15 8.41
N LYS A 158 -15.03 -19.38 8.13
CA LYS A 158 -15.61 -19.34 6.77
C LYS A 158 -15.57 -17.95 6.14
N LYS A 159 -15.42 -16.89 6.94
CA LYS A 159 -15.35 -15.50 6.47
C LYS A 159 -13.93 -15.08 6.05
N ARG A 160 -12.94 -15.92 6.31
CA ARG A 160 -11.55 -15.75 5.86
C ARG A 160 -11.32 -16.58 4.60
N HIS A 161 -11.00 -15.91 3.53
CA HIS A 161 -10.69 -16.49 2.23
C HIS A 161 -9.21 -16.30 1.94
N GLU A 162 -8.52 -17.38 1.61
CA GLU A 162 -7.09 -17.40 1.28
C GLU A 162 -6.90 -17.90 -0.14
N PHE A 163 -6.05 -17.21 -0.90
CA PHE A 163 -5.74 -17.55 -2.28
C PHE A 163 -4.23 -17.62 -2.44
N ILE A 164 -3.76 -18.53 -3.29
CA ILE A 164 -2.34 -18.64 -3.67
C ILE A 164 -2.11 -18.17 -5.11
N SER A 165 -3.17 -17.66 -5.76
CA SER A 165 -3.15 -17.14 -7.11
C SER A 165 -3.93 -15.83 -7.18
N GLU A 166 -3.33 -14.82 -7.81
CA GLU A 166 -4.02 -13.55 -8.13
C GLU A 166 -5.25 -13.80 -9.01
N TYR A 167 -5.25 -14.89 -9.81
CA TYR A 167 -6.35 -15.23 -10.69
C TYR A 167 -7.68 -15.36 -9.95
N ASP A 168 -7.71 -16.13 -8.87
CA ASP A 168 -8.91 -16.34 -8.05
C ASP A 168 -9.19 -15.14 -7.14
N PHE A 169 -8.13 -14.48 -6.66
CA PHE A 169 -8.22 -13.29 -5.81
C PHE A 169 -8.92 -12.12 -6.52
N VAL A 170 -8.56 -11.85 -7.79
CA VAL A 170 -9.20 -10.79 -8.60
C VAL A 170 -10.69 -11.06 -8.80
N ASP A 171 -11.08 -12.32 -9.09
CA ASP A 171 -12.49 -12.68 -9.24
C ASP A 171 -13.28 -12.54 -7.93
N PHE A 172 -12.65 -12.92 -6.82
CA PHE A 172 -13.25 -12.76 -5.50
C PHE A 172 -13.43 -11.28 -5.14
N LEU A 173 -12.41 -10.45 -5.36
CA LEU A 173 -12.47 -9.01 -5.13
C LEU A 173 -13.56 -8.36 -5.97
N ASN A 174 -13.72 -8.75 -7.24
CA ASN A 174 -14.78 -8.22 -8.09
C ASN A 174 -16.18 -8.49 -7.50
N LYS A 175 -16.40 -9.70 -6.99
CA LYS A 175 -17.68 -10.06 -6.32
C LYS A 175 -17.85 -9.29 -5.01
N LEU A 176 -16.78 -9.13 -4.23
CA LEU A 176 -16.79 -8.44 -2.95
C LEU A 176 -17.11 -6.96 -3.12
N VAL A 177 -16.37 -6.25 -3.99
CA VAL A 177 -16.50 -4.80 -4.23
C VAL A 177 -17.92 -4.42 -4.67
N ASN A 178 -18.58 -5.31 -5.43
CA ASN A 178 -19.95 -5.10 -5.91
C ASN A 178 -21.02 -5.64 -4.96
N SER A 179 -20.65 -6.10 -3.75
CA SER A 179 -21.57 -6.62 -2.76
C SER A 179 -22.11 -5.54 -1.82
N ASP A 180 -23.42 -5.49 -1.64
CA ASP A 180 -24.04 -4.58 -0.67
C ASP A 180 -23.64 -4.88 0.79
N LYS A 181 -23.18 -6.10 1.07
CA LYS A 181 -22.83 -6.56 2.41
C LYS A 181 -21.65 -5.83 3.03
N ILE A 182 -20.79 -5.19 2.22
CA ILE A 182 -19.57 -4.53 2.69
C ILE A 182 -19.68 -3.01 2.78
N LYS A 183 -20.80 -2.40 2.37
CA LYS A 183 -20.94 -0.94 2.29
C LYS A 183 -20.61 -0.19 3.58
N ASP A 184 -20.97 -0.80 4.73
CA ASP A 184 -20.77 -0.20 6.05
C ASP A 184 -19.54 -0.78 6.79
N MET A 185 -18.77 -1.65 6.12
CA MET A 185 -17.60 -2.26 6.73
C MET A 185 -16.36 -1.40 6.50
N THR A 186 -15.58 -1.26 7.57
CA THR A 186 -14.22 -0.71 7.49
C THR A 186 -13.23 -1.85 7.29
N PHE A 187 -12.29 -1.65 6.38
CA PHE A 187 -11.24 -2.62 6.07
C PHE A 187 -9.87 -2.01 6.28
N ARG A 188 -8.91 -2.84 6.68
CA ARG A 188 -7.49 -2.58 6.51
C ARG A 188 -7.03 -3.26 5.23
N ALA A 189 -6.60 -2.46 4.26
CA ALA A 189 -6.00 -2.90 3.01
C ALA A 189 -4.49 -2.79 3.10
N THR A 190 -3.77 -3.86 2.76
CA THR A 190 -2.31 -3.85 2.67
C THR A 190 -1.84 -4.43 1.35
N GLY A 191 -0.69 -3.97 0.88
CA GLY A 191 -0.12 -4.44 -0.37
C GLY A 191 1.12 -3.68 -0.78
N ASP A 192 1.42 -3.74 -2.06
CA ASP A 192 2.63 -3.15 -2.63
C ASP A 192 2.32 -1.81 -3.30
N TYR A 193 3.20 -0.83 -3.09
CA TYR A 193 3.25 0.36 -3.91
C TYR A 193 4.11 0.04 -5.13
N ALA A 194 3.44 -0.43 -6.19
CA ALA A 194 4.09 -0.90 -7.39
C ALA A 194 4.46 0.27 -8.32
N LEU A 195 5.62 0.16 -8.92
CA LEU A 195 6.19 1.12 -9.87
C LEU A 195 6.37 0.42 -11.21
N GLU A 196 5.80 0.98 -12.26
CA GLU A 196 5.92 0.47 -13.63
C GLU A 196 6.39 1.61 -14.54
N TYR A 197 7.32 1.32 -15.42
CA TYR A 197 7.79 2.29 -16.41
C TYR A 197 7.24 1.95 -17.80
N SER A 198 6.74 2.94 -18.50
CA SER A 198 6.29 2.83 -19.89
C SER A 198 7.24 3.55 -20.82
N GLU A 199 8.01 2.82 -21.62
CA GLU A 199 8.85 3.37 -22.67
C GLU A 199 8.06 4.20 -23.68
N LYS A 200 6.86 3.71 -24.06
CA LYS A 200 6.01 4.38 -25.03
C LYS A 200 5.62 5.80 -24.61
N ASN A 201 5.39 6.02 -23.33
CA ASN A 201 4.93 7.29 -22.78
C ASN A 201 6.05 8.03 -22.03
N ASP A 202 7.22 7.41 -21.90
CA ASP A 202 8.36 7.89 -21.12
C ASP A 202 7.95 8.30 -19.69
N THR A 203 7.13 7.47 -19.04
CA THR A 203 6.47 7.83 -17.78
C THR A 203 6.44 6.68 -16.80
N TRP A 204 6.66 7.00 -15.52
CA TRP A 204 6.46 6.11 -14.40
C TRP A 204 5.00 6.10 -13.97
N TYR A 205 4.42 4.90 -13.88
CA TYR A 205 3.12 4.65 -13.28
C TYR A 205 3.28 4.13 -11.86
N ARG A 206 2.49 4.67 -10.95
CA ARG A 206 2.48 4.32 -9.53
C ARG A 206 1.13 3.75 -9.18
N LYS A 207 1.10 2.58 -8.51
CA LYS A 207 -0.11 1.82 -8.26
C LYS A 207 -0.12 1.26 -6.86
N PHE A 208 -1.28 1.25 -6.21
CA PHE A 208 -1.51 0.53 -4.97
C PHE A 208 -2.07 -0.85 -5.29
N VAL A 209 -1.22 -1.87 -5.28
CA VAL A 209 -1.59 -3.26 -5.58
C VAL A 209 -1.95 -3.96 -4.28
N VAL A 210 -3.25 -4.20 -4.07
CA VAL A 210 -3.75 -4.84 -2.85
C VAL A 210 -3.44 -6.33 -2.86
N THR A 211 -2.96 -6.84 -1.72
CA THR A 211 -2.72 -8.27 -1.48
C THR A 211 -3.56 -8.80 -0.34
N ARG A 212 -3.98 -7.94 0.59
CA ARG A 212 -4.79 -8.35 1.73
C ARG A 212 -5.82 -7.30 2.11
N LEU A 213 -6.99 -7.80 2.51
CA LEU A 213 -8.09 -7.02 3.05
C LEU A 213 -8.56 -7.68 4.35
N TYR A 214 -8.55 -6.96 5.46
CA TYR A 214 -9.04 -7.43 6.76
C TYR A 214 -10.10 -6.46 7.26
N ARG A 215 -11.27 -6.96 7.63
CA ARG A 215 -12.24 -6.15 8.38
C ARG A 215 -11.61 -5.67 9.67
N THR A 216 -11.81 -4.41 10.01
CA THR A 216 -11.25 -3.78 11.20
C THR A 216 -12.20 -2.75 11.78
N ASP A 217 -12.00 -2.43 13.05
CA ASP A 217 -12.70 -1.35 13.76
C ASP A 217 -11.73 -0.17 14.05
N GLU A 218 -10.59 -0.12 13.34
CA GLU A 218 -9.62 0.95 13.49
C GLU A 218 -10.08 2.24 12.81
N GLU A 219 -9.55 3.34 13.30
CA GLU A 219 -9.75 4.66 12.71
C GLU A 219 -9.16 4.73 11.28
N PRO A 220 -9.75 5.52 10.39
CA PRO A 220 -9.25 5.71 9.03
C PRO A 220 -7.78 6.12 9.01
N LYS A 221 -7.03 5.52 8.10
CA LYS A 221 -5.58 5.71 7.97
C LYS A 221 -5.14 5.55 6.53
N SER A 222 -4.20 6.40 6.10
CA SER A 222 -3.66 6.37 4.75
C SER A 222 -2.14 6.45 4.81
N GLN A 223 -1.47 5.31 4.99
CA GLN A 223 -0.02 5.26 5.18
C GLN A 223 0.66 4.38 4.12
N ALA A 224 1.88 4.79 3.75
CA ALA A 224 2.79 3.99 2.95
C ALA A 224 4.18 3.95 3.61
N THR A 225 4.93 2.90 3.34
CA THR A 225 6.31 2.74 3.80
C THR A 225 7.21 2.66 2.58
N PHE A 226 8.21 3.54 2.53
CA PHE A 226 9.12 3.68 1.40
C PHE A 226 10.57 3.49 1.81
N GLY A 227 11.36 2.86 0.93
CA GLY A 227 12.81 2.93 0.95
C GLY A 227 13.26 4.02 -0.02
N LEU A 228 13.52 5.22 0.48
CA LEU A 228 13.93 6.37 -0.32
C LEU A 228 15.45 6.38 -0.47
N THR A 229 15.94 6.38 -1.70
CA THR A 229 17.33 6.68 -2.03
C THR A 229 17.45 8.15 -2.43
N PHE A 230 18.39 8.88 -1.87
CA PHE A 230 18.51 10.32 -2.08
C PHE A 230 19.98 10.76 -2.17
N GLY A 231 20.24 11.78 -2.98
CA GLY A 231 21.55 12.41 -3.16
C GLY A 231 21.75 13.63 -2.26
N ARG A 232 22.89 14.29 -2.40
CA ARG A 232 23.29 15.46 -1.58
C ARG A 232 22.36 16.67 -1.76
N GLU A 233 21.75 16.82 -2.94
CA GLU A 233 20.85 17.93 -3.29
C GLU A 233 19.36 17.57 -3.11
N ALA A 234 19.07 16.57 -2.26
CA ALA A 234 17.70 16.09 -2.07
C ALA A 234 16.77 17.09 -1.38
N ILE A 235 17.32 18.00 -0.57
CA ILE A 235 16.55 18.92 0.26
C ILE A 235 16.22 20.17 -0.54
N ASP A 236 14.92 20.46 -0.69
CA ASP A 236 14.43 21.73 -1.23
C ASP A 236 13.54 22.39 -0.16
N ASP A 237 14.06 23.43 0.46
CA ASP A 237 13.42 24.22 1.51
C ASP A 237 13.37 25.73 1.18
N ASN A 238 13.49 26.08 -0.10
CA ASN A 238 13.51 27.46 -0.57
C ASN A 238 12.27 28.25 -0.13
N ASP A 239 11.11 27.61 -0.12
CA ASP A 239 9.82 28.23 0.23
C ASP A 239 9.36 27.91 1.67
N PHE A 240 10.28 27.45 2.54
CA PHE A 240 9.91 27.00 3.89
C PHE A 240 9.32 28.10 4.74
N ASP A 241 9.81 29.32 4.65
CA ASP A 241 9.32 30.45 5.46
C ASP A 241 7.86 30.79 5.14
N ASP A 242 7.44 30.61 3.88
CA ASP A 242 6.09 30.93 3.42
C ASP A 242 5.14 29.73 3.57
N THR A 243 5.60 28.52 3.21
CA THR A 243 4.76 27.34 3.10
C THR A 243 4.85 26.39 4.31
N LYS A 244 5.88 26.55 5.15
CA LYS A 244 6.26 25.61 6.22
C LYS A 244 6.48 24.17 5.73
N LYS A 245 6.77 23.99 4.42
CA LYS A 245 7.04 22.69 3.81
C LYS A 245 8.48 22.59 3.33
N ILE A 246 9.06 21.41 3.50
CA ILE A 246 10.37 21.03 2.94
C ILE A 246 10.13 19.86 2.02
N HIS A 247 10.55 19.98 0.78
CA HIS A 247 10.46 18.89 -0.18
C HIS A 247 11.76 18.07 -0.19
N ILE A 248 11.60 16.75 -0.17
CA ILE A 248 12.71 15.80 -0.22
C ILE A 248 12.61 15.04 -1.52
N ASN A 249 13.54 15.35 -2.44
CA ASN A 249 13.65 14.71 -3.73
C ASN A 249 14.49 13.45 -3.63
N GLY A 250 14.04 12.37 -4.26
CA GLY A 250 14.77 11.11 -4.24
C GLY A 250 14.15 10.08 -5.17
N PHE A 251 14.47 8.83 -4.94
CA PHE A 251 14.11 7.72 -5.80
C PHE A 251 13.58 6.54 -5.00
N LEU A 252 12.55 5.90 -5.52
CA LEU A 252 12.07 4.60 -5.04
C LEU A 252 12.59 3.49 -5.95
N SER A 253 13.24 2.51 -5.36
CA SER A 253 13.78 1.37 -6.11
C SER A 253 12.70 0.33 -6.40
N THR A 254 12.72 -0.27 -7.58
CA THR A 254 11.88 -1.40 -7.97
C THR A 254 12.62 -2.31 -8.95
N TYR A 255 12.41 -3.64 -8.85
CA TYR A 255 12.92 -4.57 -9.85
C TYR A 255 11.96 -4.66 -11.03
N LEU A 256 12.40 -4.27 -12.20
CA LEU A 256 11.62 -4.38 -13.43
C LEU A 256 12.09 -5.60 -14.23
N SER A 257 11.24 -6.63 -14.34
CA SER A 257 11.57 -7.87 -15.03
C SER A 257 11.88 -7.68 -16.51
N THR A 258 11.28 -6.70 -17.16
CA THR A 258 11.55 -6.32 -18.56
C THR A 258 13.01 -5.93 -18.76
N TYR A 259 13.59 -5.23 -17.79
CA TYR A 259 14.98 -4.73 -17.83
C TYR A 259 15.95 -5.61 -17.04
N LYS A 260 15.45 -6.64 -16.33
CA LYS A 260 16.22 -7.58 -15.49
C LYS A 260 17.12 -6.90 -14.45
N LYS A 261 16.79 -5.68 -14.04
CA LYS A 261 17.56 -4.88 -13.08
C LYS A 261 16.66 -4.07 -12.14
N ASN A 262 17.26 -3.57 -11.07
CA ASN A 262 16.64 -2.55 -10.25
C ASN A 262 16.64 -1.22 -10.99
N CYS A 263 15.47 -0.58 -11.03
CA CYS A 263 15.26 0.72 -11.62
C CYS A 263 14.77 1.69 -10.54
N PHE A 264 14.96 2.99 -10.75
CA PHE A 264 14.73 4.02 -9.77
C PHE A 264 13.70 5.02 -10.27
N CYS A 265 12.52 5.05 -9.61
CA CYS A 265 11.45 5.99 -9.92
C CYS A 265 11.64 7.28 -9.11
N PRO A 266 11.79 8.45 -9.75
CA PRO A 266 11.90 9.72 -9.03
C PRO A 266 10.62 10.00 -8.25
N ILE A 267 10.77 10.53 -7.03
CA ILE A 267 9.66 10.91 -6.15
C ILE A 267 10.05 12.13 -5.32
N THR A 268 9.06 12.95 -5.00
CA THR A 268 9.19 14.03 -4.02
C THR A 268 8.32 13.69 -2.81
N LEU A 269 8.88 13.75 -1.62
CA LEU A 269 8.18 13.60 -0.34
C LEU A 269 8.21 14.93 0.40
N THR A 270 7.22 15.17 1.25
CA THR A 270 7.08 16.45 1.97
C THR A 270 7.30 16.25 3.47
N LEU A 271 8.10 17.11 4.09
CA LEU A 271 8.10 17.35 5.52
C LEU A 271 7.19 18.55 5.77
N ASP A 272 6.08 18.33 6.47
CA ASP A 272 5.09 19.36 6.73
C ASP A 272 5.28 19.93 8.15
N GLY A 273 5.62 21.18 8.22
CA GLY A 273 5.76 21.96 9.46
C GLY A 273 4.54 22.82 9.79
N ASN A 274 3.47 22.73 8.98
CA ASN A 274 2.25 23.47 9.28
C ASN A 274 1.57 22.94 10.55
N GLY A 275 0.94 23.87 11.28
CA GLY A 275 0.26 23.57 12.52
C GLY A 275 0.85 24.37 13.68
N ASP A 276 1.36 23.69 14.69
CA ASP A 276 1.96 24.31 15.86
C ASP A 276 3.50 24.35 15.80
N GLU A 277 4.12 25.06 16.73
CA GLU A 277 5.59 25.16 16.88
C GLU A 277 6.27 23.77 16.97
N LYS A 278 5.56 22.76 17.46
CA LYS A 278 6.07 21.39 17.56
C LYS A 278 6.15 20.72 16.19
N ALA A 279 5.17 20.98 15.31
CA ALA A 279 5.17 20.46 13.94
C ALA A 279 6.36 21.05 13.14
N GLU A 280 6.57 22.36 13.24
CA GLU A 280 7.70 23.02 12.60
C GLU A 280 9.05 22.49 13.12
N LYS A 281 9.21 22.36 14.44
CA LYS A 281 10.40 21.75 15.05
C LYS A 281 10.63 20.31 14.61
N LYS A 282 9.54 19.53 14.45
CA LYS A 282 9.59 18.15 13.96
C LYS A 282 10.11 18.12 12.53
N ALA A 283 9.59 18.96 11.62
CA ALA A 283 10.01 19.04 10.23
C ALA A 283 11.51 19.39 10.12
N LEU A 284 11.96 20.42 10.85
CA LEU A 284 13.36 20.84 10.88
C LEU A 284 14.30 19.79 11.48
N ALA A 285 13.84 19.05 12.52
CA ALA A 285 14.61 17.96 13.09
C ALA A 285 14.72 16.78 12.12
N PHE A 286 13.64 16.51 11.36
CA PHE A 286 13.63 15.45 10.36
C PHE A 286 14.50 15.80 9.14
N LYS A 287 14.52 17.05 8.70
CA LYS A 287 15.42 17.55 7.64
C LYS A 287 16.86 17.10 7.87
N LYS A 288 17.35 17.16 9.13
CA LYS A 288 18.73 16.75 9.48
C LYS A 288 19.02 15.27 9.16
N LYS A 289 18.00 14.41 9.02
CA LYS A 289 18.18 13.00 8.66
C LYS A 289 18.58 12.80 7.20
N PHE A 290 18.34 13.81 6.36
CA PHE A 290 18.71 13.83 4.95
C PHE A 290 20.02 14.54 4.67
N MET A 291 20.68 15.11 5.69
CA MET A 291 22.01 15.71 5.56
C MET A 291 23.07 14.61 5.52
N PHE A 292 24.08 14.82 4.69
CA PHE A 292 25.25 13.94 4.60
C PHE A 292 26.25 14.33 5.70
N PRO A 293 26.77 13.37 6.48
CA PRO A 293 27.90 13.61 7.36
C PRO A 293 29.15 14.02 6.56
N ASP A 294 29.98 14.87 7.13
CA ASP A 294 31.25 15.29 6.48
C ASP A 294 32.19 14.11 6.16
N THR A 295 32.04 13.00 6.89
CA THR A 295 32.83 11.77 6.71
C THR A 295 32.25 10.81 5.68
N CYS A 296 31.11 11.14 5.04
CA CYS A 296 30.48 10.27 4.05
C CYS A 296 31.04 10.57 2.65
N ASP A 297 31.73 9.57 2.06
CA ASP A 297 32.23 9.64 0.69
C ASP A 297 31.23 9.13 -0.35
N CYS A 298 30.02 8.70 0.07
CA CYS A 298 29.00 8.20 -0.83
C CYS A 298 28.22 9.33 -1.52
N ASP A 299 27.77 9.07 -2.75
CA ASP A 299 26.93 10.01 -3.51
C ASP A 299 25.46 9.92 -3.11
N TYR A 300 25.04 8.72 -2.70
CA TYR A 300 23.63 8.42 -2.36
C TYR A 300 23.52 7.68 -1.05
N ARG A 301 22.42 7.97 -0.34
CA ARG A 301 22.04 7.30 0.91
C ARG A 301 20.62 6.77 0.81
N GLU A 302 20.31 5.74 1.59
CA GLU A 302 18.97 5.15 1.70
C GLU A 302 18.39 5.35 3.09
N ILE A 303 17.10 5.70 3.17
CA ILE A 303 16.35 5.84 4.40
C ILE A 303 14.97 5.19 4.25
N GLY A 304 14.54 4.45 5.28
CA GLY A 304 13.19 3.91 5.36
C GLY A 304 12.25 4.88 6.07
N LEU A 305 11.14 5.21 5.43
CA LEU A 305 10.17 6.21 5.86
C LEU A 305 8.76 5.63 5.93
N VAL A 306 8.01 6.04 6.94
CA VAL A 306 6.55 5.90 6.99
C VAL A 306 5.97 7.25 6.61
N CYS A 307 5.08 7.27 5.62
CA CYS A 307 4.49 8.48 5.08
C CYS A 307 2.97 8.41 5.11
N ASN A 308 2.32 9.56 5.33
CA ASN A 308 0.89 9.72 5.10
C ASN A 308 0.68 10.07 3.62
N VAL A 309 -0.20 9.33 2.95
CA VAL A 309 -0.55 9.54 1.55
C VAL A 309 -1.84 10.35 1.49
N LEU A 310 -1.76 11.58 1.03
CA LEU A 310 -2.88 12.49 0.89
C LEU A 310 -3.38 12.46 -0.57
N ASP A 311 -4.66 12.21 -0.76
CA ASP A 311 -5.32 12.29 -2.07
C ASP A 311 -6.80 12.61 -1.86
N GLY A 312 -7.10 13.86 -1.54
CA GLY A 312 -8.46 14.30 -1.26
C GLY A 312 -8.51 15.72 -0.74
N ALA A 313 -9.72 16.23 -0.61
CA ALA A 313 -9.97 17.51 0.05
C ALA A 313 -9.84 17.32 1.57
N GLN A 314 -8.90 18.01 2.17
CA GLN A 314 -8.66 17.90 3.62
C GLN A 314 -9.76 18.63 4.40
N LYS A 315 -10.12 18.08 5.55
CA LYS A 315 -11.01 18.78 6.47
C LYS A 315 -10.30 20.02 7.02
N VAL A 316 -10.96 21.14 6.95
CA VAL A 316 -10.46 22.39 7.52
C VAL A 316 -11.39 22.88 8.61
N GLU A 317 -10.82 23.52 9.63
CA GLU A 317 -11.63 24.22 10.62
C GLU A 317 -12.24 25.47 9.99
N LEU A 318 -13.50 25.75 10.32
CA LEU A 318 -14.16 26.96 9.90
C LEU A 318 -13.50 28.15 10.58
N THR A 319 -12.89 29.03 9.77
CA THR A 319 -12.34 30.31 10.22
C THR A 319 -13.20 31.47 9.74
N GLU A 320 -13.10 32.64 10.40
CA GLU A 320 -13.86 33.83 10.04
C GLU A 320 -13.59 34.27 8.58
N ASP A 321 -12.38 34.03 8.06
CA ASP A 321 -12.02 34.38 6.67
C ASP A 321 -12.81 33.60 5.62
N MET A 322 -13.33 32.43 5.98
CA MET A 322 -14.15 31.57 5.10
C MET A 322 -15.62 31.97 5.08
N LEU A 323 -16.04 32.90 5.94
CA LEU A 323 -17.41 33.36 6.07
C LEU A 323 -17.73 34.37 4.96
N THR A 324 -18.97 34.35 4.51
CA THR A 324 -19.52 35.43 3.66
C THR A 324 -19.59 36.73 4.44
N ASP A 325 -19.65 37.87 3.74
CA ASP A 325 -19.75 39.19 4.41
C ASP A 325 -21.00 39.27 5.30
N GLU A 326 -22.12 38.71 4.87
CA GLU A 326 -23.36 38.61 5.62
C GLU A 326 -23.20 37.74 6.89
N GLN A 327 -22.49 36.61 6.80
CA GLN A 327 -22.21 35.76 7.95
C GLN A 327 -21.27 36.44 8.97
N LYS A 328 -20.28 37.19 8.48
CA LYS A 328 -19.37 37.99 9.33
C LYS A 328 -20.14 39.06 10.08
N GLU A 329 -21.00 39.79 9.38
CA GLU A 329 -21.85 40.85 9.99
C GLU A 329 -22.80 40.26 11.05
N ASN A 330 -23.47 39.14 10.74
CA ASN A 330 -24.36 38.46 11.68
C ASN A 330 -23.61 37.90 12.90
N LEU A 331 -22.37 37.42 12.72
CA LEU A 331 -21.52 36.97 13.82
C LEU A 331 -21.08 38.15 14.72
N GLU A 332 -20.68 39.28 14.10
CA GLU A 332 -20.26 40.49 14.81
C GLU A 332 -21.42 41.06 15.67
N PHE A 333 -22.66 41.05 15.14
CA PHE A 333 -23.86 41.49 15.89
C PHE A 333 -24.41 40.41 16.84
N GLY A 334 -23.78 39.24 16.94
CA GLY A 334 -24.23 38.15 17.81
C GLY A 334 -25.57 37.53 17.41
N LEU A 335 -25.99 37.70 16.15
CA LEU A 335 -27.23 37.14 15.59
C LEU A 335 -27.09 35.66 15.25
N ILE A 336 -25.88 35.20 15.00
CA ILE A 336 -25.52 33.82 14.71
C ILE A 336 -24.20 33.49 15.41
N THR A 337 -23.97 32.21 15.70
CA THR A 337 -22.72 31.72 16.26
C THR A 337 -21.94 30.91 15.25
N MET A 338 -20.61 30.77 15.44
CA MET A 338 -19.76 29.90 14.61
C MET A 338 -20.28 28.44 14.55
N ASP A 339 -20.85 27.94 15.65
CA ASP A 339 -21.41 26.58 15.71
C ASP A 339 -22.72 26.47 14.91
N GLU A 340 -23.53 27.52 14.81
CA GLU A 340 -24.71 27.55 13.97
C GLU A 340 -24.33 27.63 12.50
N ILE A 341 -23.36 28.45 12.11
CA ILE A 341 -22.82 28.54 10.77
C ILE A 341 -22.23 27.15 10.36
N ARG A 342 -21.48 26.49 11.27
CA ARG A 342 -20.95 25.14 11.02
C ARG A 342 -22.06 24.10 10.79
N LYS A 343 -23.20 24.21 11.48
CA LYS A 343 -24.36 23.34 11.28
C LYS A 343 -25.06 23.59 9.96
N GLU A 344 -25.15 24.84 9.51
CA GLU A 344 -25.74 25.23 8.22
C GLU A 344 -24.89 24.77 7.04
N LEU A 345 -23.56 24.91 7.13
CA LEU A 345 -22.63 24.49 6.09
C LEU A 345 -22.44 22.95 6.01
N GLY A 346 -22.92 22.22 7.02
CA GLY A 346 -22.78 20.79 7.12
C GLY A 346 -21.69 20.36 8.09
N LYS A 347 -21.61 19.03 8.32
CA LYS A 347 -20.70 18.49 9.35
C LYS A 347 -19.21 18.70 9.05
N ASP A 348 -18.84 18.75 7.77
CA ASP A 348 -17.45 18.80 7.36
C ASP A 348 -17.26 19.92 6.31
N ILE A 349 -16.31 20.79 6.56
CA ILE A 349 -15.86 21.81 5.63
C ILE A 349 -14.57 21.30 5.01
N PHE A 350 -14.52 21.34 3.67
CA PHE A 350 -13.38 20.82 2.93
C PHE A 350 -12.64 21.98 2.22
N GLY A 351 -11.34 22.00 2.35
CA GLY A 351 -10.45 22.84 1.58
C GLY A 351 -10.19 22.29 0.18
N ASP A 352 -9.19 22.83 -0.48
CA ASP A 352 -8.73 22.36 -1.78
C ASP A 352 -8.26 20.91 -1.73
N ARG A 353 -8.39 20.21 -2.87
CA ARG A 353 -7.85 18.86 -3.00
C ARG A 353 -6.33 18.90 -2.95
N VAL A 354 -5.76 18.13 -2.04
CA VAL A 354 -4.32 17.95 -1.87
C VAL A 354 -3.94 16.57 -2.38
N THR A 355 -2.88 16.49 -3.18
CA THR A 355 -2.21 15.25 -3.53
C THR A 355 -0.76 15.38 -3.10
N ASP A 356 -0.39 14.71 -2.00
CA ASP A 356 0.94 14.83 -1.38
C ASP A 356 1.31 13.54 -0.65
N ILE A 357 2.60 13.32 -0.43
CA ILE A 357 3.11 12.22 0.38
C ILE A 357 3.96 12.83 1.51
N VAL A 358 3.37 12.90 2.68
CA VAL A 358 3.94 13.57 3.84
C VAL A 358 4.67 12.59 4.74
N ILE A 359 5.94 12.86 5.02
CA ILE A 359 6.78 12.05 5.91
C ILE A 359 6.26 12.17 7.34
N ASP A 360 5.91 11.04 7.95
CA ASP A 360 5.47 10.97 9.34
C ASP A 360 6.58 10.52 10.30
N SER A 361 7.23 9.40 9.98
CA SER A 361 8.21 8.79 10.88
C SER A 361 9.23 7.93 10.13
N LEU A 362 10.27 7.48 10.84
CA LEU A 362 11.23 6.51 10.32
C LEU A 362 10.63 5.10 10.34
N ALA A 363 10.86 4.36 9.28
CA ALA A 363 10.49 2.95 9.23
C ALA A 363 11.35 2.11 10.19
N ARG A 364 10.82 0.96 10.60
CA ARG A 364 11.54 0.01 11.47
C ARG A 364 12.90 -0.37 10.87
N GLY A 365 13.95 -0.28 11.66
CA GLY A 365 15.34 -0.57 11.25
C GLY A 365 16.12 0.65 10.73
N TYR A 366 15.50 1.84 10.74
CA TYR A 366 16.13 3.10 10.37
C TYR A 366 16.18 4.13 11.52
N SER A 367 16.03 3.68 12.77
CA SER A 367 16.12 4.55 13.96
C SER A 367 17.44 5.33 14.04
N GLY A 368 18.54 4.77 13.50
CA GLY A 368 19.84 5.44 13.37
C GLY A 368 19.93 6.48 12.24
N GLY A 369 18.90 6.58 11.40
CA GLY A 369 18.90 7.46 10.22
C GLY A 369 19.27 6.76 8.92
N ALA A 370 19.69 7.52 7.92
CA ALA A 370 20.05 7.04 6.59
C ALA A 370 21.32 6.18 6.60
N LYS A 371 21.37 5.22 5.68
CA LYS A 371 22.49 4.31 5.45
C LYS A 371 23.17 4.66 4.13
N ASP A 372 24.48 4.52 4.07
CA ASP A 372 25.25 4.75 2.88
C ASP A 372 24.98 3.65 1.85
N THR A 373 25.00 4.01 0.57
CA THR A 373 24.81 3.09 -0.56
C THR A 373 26.02 3.10 -1.49
N ALA A 374 26.09 2.11 -2.37
CA ALA A 374 27.11 2.04 -3.42
C ALA A 374 26.58 2.60 -4.76
N TYR A 375 25.43 3.26 -4.76
CA TYR A 375 24.85 3.83 -5.98
C TYR A 375 25.60 5.08 -6.45
N SER A 376 25.58 5.29 -7.75
CA SER A 376 26.14 6.43 -8.46
C SER A 376 25.12 7.00 -9.43
N ASP A 377 25.35 8.16 -10.04
CA ASP A 377 24.44 8.81 -10.99
C ASP A 377 24.02 7.90 -12.16
N LYS A 378 24.87 6.94 -12.54
CA LYS A 378 24.60 5.98 -13.62
C LYS A 378 23.44 5.07 -13.31
N ASP A 379 23.14 4.82 -12.03
CA ASP A 379 22.08 3.93 -11.60
C ASP A 379 20.68 4.56 -11.73
N PHE A 380 20.59 5.90 -11.79
CA PHE A 380 19.31 6.64 -11.73
C PHE A 380 18.79 7.08 -13.11
N GLY A 381 19.39 6.58 -14.17
CA GLY A 381 18.92 6.83 -15.53
C GLY A 381 17.54 6.19 -15.82
N LYS A 382 16.93 6.64 -16.93
CA LYS A 382 15.70 6.01 -17.42
C LYS A 382 15.94 4.53 -17.70
N PRO A 383 14.98 3.64 -17.35
CA PRO A 383 15.09 2.22 -17.68
C PRO A 383 15.30 2.04 -19.19
N ARG A 384 16.35 1.35 -19.59
CA ARG A 384 16.62 0.98 -20.99
C ARG A 384 17.02 -0.49 -21.05
N ILE A 385 16.62 -1.17 -22.12
CA ILE A 385 17.13 -2.49 -22.42
C ILE A 385 18.59 -2.30 -22.83
N GLU A 386 19.51 -2.91 -22.10
CA GLU A 386 20.90 -2.99 -22.55
C GLU A 386 20.92 -3.91 -23.76
N THR A 387 20.99 -3.31 -24.94
CA THR A 387 21.44 -4.05 -26.13
C THR A 387 22.89 -4.41 -25.84
N ALA A 388 23.23 -5.70 -25.90
CA ALA A 388 24.62 -6.10 -25.91
C ALA A 388 25.29 -5.25 -27.02
N ASP A 389 26.26 -4.42 -26.63
CA ASP A 389 27.12 -3.78 -27.59
C ASP A 389 27.77 -4.92 -28.39
N THR A 390 27.25 -5.18 -29.58
CA THR A 390 28.03 -5.78 -30.61
C THR A 390 29.02 -4.71 -30.99
N ASP A 391 30.19 -4.75 -30.38
CA ASP A 391 31.38 -4.13 -30.95
C ASP A 391 31.65 -4.85 -32.28
N ASP A 392 30.86 -4.54 -33.30
CA ASP A 392 31.24 -4.68 -34.66
C ASP A 392 32.23 -3.52 -34.93
N GLU A 393 33.48 -3.72 -34.55
CA GLU A 393 34.58 -3.07 -35.21
C GLU A 393 34.40 -3.31 -36.72
N ASP A 394 33.98 -2.27 -37.44
CA ASP A 394 34.07 -2.14 -38.87
C ASP A 394 35.55 -2.37 -39.27
N ILE A 395 35.88 -3.62 -39.55
CA ILE A 395 37.05 -3.95 -40.34
C ILE A 395 36.67 -3.67 -41.79
N PHE A 396 36.72 -2.42 -42.20
CA PHE A 396 36.93 -2.04 -43.58
C PHE A 396 38.40 -2.26 -43.89
N ASP A 397 38.74 -3.43 -44.39
CA ASP A 397 39.97 -3.62 -45.18
C ASP A 397 39.81 -2.85 -46.48
N GLU A 398 40.40 -1.64 -46.51
CA GLU A 398 40.88 -1.06 -47.73
C GLU A 398 42.08 -1.92 -48.18
N ASP A 399 41.91 -2.61 -49.27
CA ASP A 399 42.93 -2.91 -50.30
C ASP A 399 42.46 -4.07 -51.17
N ASP A 400 42.03 -3.72 -52.39
CA ASP A 400 42.45 -4.47 -53.58
C ASP A 400 42.05 -3.70 -54.84
N GLU A 401 42.98 -2.80 -55.25
CA GLU A 401 43.15 -2.46 -56.66
C GLU A 401 43.64 -3.71 -57.43
N ILE A 402 42.90 -4.18 -58.44
CA ILE A 402 43.40 -4.44 -59.82
C ILE A 402 42.22 -4.64 -60.76
#